data_7ff6dcc9ed282d090c3a357cc985f2ae
#
_entry.id   7ff6dcc9ed282d090c3a357cc985f2ae
#
_cell.length_a   1.000
_cell.length_b   1.000
_cell.length_c   1.000
_cell.angle_alpha   90.00
_cell.angle_beta   90.00
_cell.angle_gamma   90.00
#
_symmetry.space_group_name_H-M   'P 1'
#
loop_
_entity.id
_entity.type
_entity.pdbx_description
1 polymer ?
#
loop_
_entity_poly.entity_id
_entity_poly.type
_entity_poly.pdbx_seq_one_letter_code
_entity_poly.pdbx_strand_id
1 'polypeptide(L)'
;MKRIGFIYGLLFCLVLSVAAQEKVVKLKIVETSDVHGNYYPYNFITRHEWKGSLARIYSFVQKEREQYKENLILLDNGDILQGQPTAYYYNYIDTVSPHLCSEMMNFMKYDAGNMGNHDVETGRAVFDRWIATCDFPVLGANIIDTSTGKPHLAPYKVLERDGVKIVVLGMITPAIPAWLSENLWKGLRFDDMEETARKWMRIIREKENPDLVIGLFHAGQEAFKMSGKYNENASLNVAKNVPGFDIVLMGHDHARECKKVMNVAGDSVLIIDPASNGIVLSNVDVTLKLKDGKVQSKDVKGELTETEAYGISEDFMKRFAPQYETVQKFVSKKIGTFTESISTHPAFFGPSAFIDLIHTLQLDITGADISFAAPLSFDAEIKKGDVFVSDMFNLYKYENMLYVMTLSGKEIKDFLEMSYYMWTNQMKSPENHLLWFKKKPRKGAEDRASFQNFSFNFDSASGIIYTVDVTKPQGEKITITSMADGSPFRMDKIYKVALNSYRGNGGGELLTKGSGIPQEDLKGRIIFSTDKDLRFYLMNYIEKKGTMNPKALNQWKFVPEKWTVPAAQRDSVYLFRSVQ
;
A
#
# COMPACT_ATOMS: atom_id res chain seq x y z
N MET A 1 -74.13 -11.08 -72.05
CA MET A 1 -74.17 -11.39 -70.59
C MET A 1 -72.76 -11.67 -70.13
N LYS A 2 -72.09 -10.75 -69.44
CA LYS A 2 -70.72 -10.88 -68.91
C LYS A 2 -70.77 -11.29 -67.46
N ARG A 3 -70.20 -12.42 -67.10
CA ARG A 3 -70.00 -12.87 -65.71
C ARG A 3 -68.80 -12.23 -65.14
N ILE A 4 -68.91 -11.46 -64.10
CA ILE A 4 -67.84 -10.86 -63.24
C ILE A 4 -67.56 -11.86 -62.11
N GLY A 5 -66.37 -12.44 -62.12
CA GLY A 5 -65.83 -13.31 -61.06
C GLY A 5 -65.18 -12.46 -59.97
N PHE A 6 -65.69 -12.55 -58.77
CA PHE A 6 -65.06 -11.93 -57.57
C PHE A 6 -63.97 -12.88 -57.02
N ILE A 7 -62.69 -12.44 -57.05
CA ILE A 7 -61.58 -13.14 -56.42
C ILE A 7 -61.39 -12.57 -55.04
N TYR A 8 -61.70 -13.34 -54.00
CA TYR A 8 -61.35 -13.02 -52.59
C TYR A 8 -59.91 -13.41 -52.36
N GLY A 9 -59.02 -12.42 -52.26
CA GLY A 9 -57.65 -12.60 -51.78
C GLY A 9 -57.61 -12.75 -50.27
N LEU A 10 -57.30 -13.93 -49.77
CA LEU A 10 -57.07 -14.19 -48.36
C LEU A 10 -55.67 -13.67 -47.98
N LEU A 11 -55.58 -12.53 -47.31
CA LEU A 11 -54.32 -12.02 -46.76
C LEU A 11 -54.01 -12.80 -45.47
N PHE A 12 -53.08 -13.76 -45.57
CA PHE A 12 -52.56 -14.51 -44.41
C PHE A 12 -51.49 -13.65 -43.73
N CYS A 13 -51.85 -12.91 -42.66
CA CYS A 13 -50.86 -12.26 -41.78
C CYS A 13 -50.14 -13.34 -41.00
N LEU A 14 -48.92 -13.69 -41.46
CA LEU A 14 -47.96 -14.45 -40.65
C LEU A 14 -47.52 -13.55 -39.48
N VAL A 15 -48.14 -13.74 -38.33
CA VAL A 15 -47.61 -13.23 -37.04
C VAL A 15 -46.42 -14.13 -36.70
N LEU A 16 -45.24 -13.70 -37.09
CA LEU A 16 -43.98 -14.27 -36.54
C LEU A 16 -43.98 -13.94 -35.06
N SER A 17 -44.36 -14.88 -34.22
CA SER A 17 -44.08 -14.83 -32.80
C SER A 17 -42.58 -14.92 -32.62
N VAL A 18 -41.92 -13.78 -32.48
CA VAL A 18 -40.54 -13.76 -32.01
C VAL A 18 -40.53 -14.33 -30.59
N ALA A 19 -40.17 -15.62 -30.49
CA ALA A 19 -39.99 -16.22 -29.18
C ALA A 19 -38.92 -15.38 -28.45
N ALA A 20 -39.28 -14.89 -27.25
CA ALA A 20 -38.35 -14.12 -26.42
C ALA A 20 -37.05 -14.92 -26.24
N GLN A 21 -35.95 -14.39 -26.74
CA GLN A 21 -34.65 -15.07 -26.70
C GLN A 21 -34.06 -14.93 -25.28
N GLU A 22 -34.09 -16.01 -24.52
CA GLU A 22 -33.41 -16.09 -23.24
C GLU A 22 -31.94 -16.44 -23.48
N LYS A 23 -31.04 -15.69 -22.83
CA LYS A 23 -29.58 -15.90 -22.87
C LYS A 23 -29.03 -15.86 -21.46
N VAL A 24 -28.12 -16.77 -21.16
CA VAL A 24 -27.33 -16.73 -19.92
C VAL A 24 -25.91 -16.34 -20.28
N VAL A 25 -25.43 -15.24 -19.72
CA VAL A 25 -24.04 -14.78 -19.84
C VAL A 25 -23.31 -15.04 -18.54
N LYS A 26 -22.16 -15.66 -18.63
CA LYS A 26 -21.26 -15.89 -17.50
C LYS A 26 -20.00 -15.08 -17.69
N LEU A 27 -19.63 -14.30 -16.67
CA LEU A 27 -18.42 -13.51 -16.64
C LEU A 27 -17.55 -14.00 -15.49
N LYS A 28 -16.24 -13.93 -15.69
CA LYS A 28 -15.22 -14.11 -14.66
C LYS A 28 -14.50 -12.78 -14.47
N ILE A 29 -14.51 -12.24 -13.25
CA ILE A 29 -13.77 -11.03 -12.90
C ILE A 29 -12.64 -11.44 -11.95
N VAL A 30 -11.43 -11.08 -12.32
CA VAL A 30 -10.22 -11.34 -11.53
C VAL A 30 -9.60 -10.00 -11.17
N GLU A 31 -9.35 -9.79 -9.90
CA GLU A 31 -8.65 -8.61 -9.41
C GLU A 31 -7.33 -9.00 -8.76
N THR A 32 -6.29 -8.24 -9.10
CA THR A 32 -5.06 -8.12 -8.32
C THR A 32 -5.03 -6.78 -7.62
N SER A 33 -4.49 -6.72 -6.41
CA SER A 33 -4.28 -5.49 -5.65
C SER A 33 -3.01 -5.62 -4.82
N ASP A 34 -2.35 -4.49 -4.56
CA ASP A 34 -1.24 -4.44 -3.61
C ASP A 34 -0.16 -5.51 -3.91
N VAL A 35 0.17 -5.71 -5.19
CA VAL A 35 1.15 -6.71 -5.62
C VAL A 35 2.56 -6.35 -5.12
N HIS A 36 2.83 -5.05 -4.89
CA HIS A 36 4.08 -4.55 -4.30
C HIS A 36 5.34 -5.12 -4.95
N GLY A 37 5.39 -5.10 -6.29
CA GLY A 37 6.55 -5.53 -7.05
C GLY A 37 6.83 -7.04 -7.02
N ASN A 38 5.93 -7.86 -6.44
CA ASN A 38 6.06 -9.32 -6.46
C ASN A 38 5.65 -9.87 -7.83
N TYR A 39 6.44 -9.55 -8.87
CA TYR A 39 6.18 -9.99 -10.23
C TYR A 39 6.62 -11.43 -10.46
N TYR A 40 7.74 -11.81 -9.85
CA TYR A 40 8.32 -13.15 -9.94
C TYR A 40 8.02 -14.00 -8.69
N PRO A 41 8.00 -15.33 -8.81
CA PRO A 41 7.79 -16.24 -7.68
C PRO A 41 9.07 -16.37 -6.83
N TYR A 42 9.73 -15.25 -6.58
CA TYR A 42 10.99 -15.14 -5.84
C TYR A 42 11.05 -13.80 -5.11
N ASN A 43 11.31 -13.86 -3.82
CA ASN A 43 11.54 -12.66 -3.02
C ASN A 43 13.02 -12.27 -3.10
N PHE A 44 13.32 -11.19 -3.81
CA PHE A 44 14.69 -10.70 -4.03
C PHE A 44 15.33 -10.11 -2.77
N ILE A 45 14.55 -9.82 -1.75
CA ILE A 45 15.03 -9.30 -0.46
C ILE A 45 15.53 -10.45 0.41
N THR A 46 14.66 -11.44 0.65
CA THR A 46 14.98 -12.61 1.49
C THR A 46 15.70 -13.72 0.72
N ARG A 47 15.75 -13.64 -0.61
CA ARG A 47 16.41 -14.59 -1.53
C ARG A 47 15.85 -16.00 -1.46
N HIS A 48 14.52 -16.11 -1.33
CA HIS A 48 13.81 -17.38 -1.29
C HIS A 48 12.65 -17.39 -2.27
N GLU A 49 12.19 -18.58 -2.63
CA GLU A 49 10.95 -18.73 -3.38
C GLU A 49 9.80 -18.05 -2.62
N TRP A 50 8.91 -17.41 -3.39
CA TRP A 50 7.77 -16.69 -2.86
C TRP A 50 6.46 -17.29 -3.36
N LYS A 51 5.50 -17.44 -2.46
CA LYS A 51 4.21 -18.08 -2.73
C LYS A 51 3.24 -17.23 -3.56
N GLY A 52 3.44 -15.90 -3.62
CA GLY A 52 2.64 -14.97 -4.41
C GLY A 52 3.45 -14.40 -5.58
N SER A 53 2.83 -14.13 -6.73
CA SER A 53 3.46 -13.39 -7.83
C SER A 53 2.52 -13.20 -9.02
N LEU A 54 2.84 -12.24 -9.91
CA LEU A 54 2.16 -12.15 -11.21
C LEU A 54 2.31 -13.43 -12.04
N ALA A 55 3.46 -14.11 -11.96
CA ALA A 55 3.70 -15.37 -12.66
C ALA A 55 2.74 -16.49 -12.22
N ARG A 56 2.38 -16.56 -10.93
CA ARG A 56 1.39 -17.53 -10.42
C ARG A 56 -0.04 -17.08 -10.73
N ILE A 57 -0.33 -15.80 -10.60
CA ILE A 57 -1.61 -15.21 -10.99
C ILE A 57 -1.89 -15.49 -12.46
N TYR A 58 -0.87 -15.38 -13.33
CA TYR A 58 -1.03 -15.63 -14.75
C TYR A 58 -1.38 -17.11 -15.06
N SER A 59 -0.84 -18.06 -14.30
CA SER A 59 -1.26 -19.47 -14.40
C SER A 59 -2.76 -19.66 -14.12
N PHE A 60 -3.29 -18.99 -13.08
CA PHE A 60 -4.73 -18.97 -12.81
C PHE A 60 -5.50 -18.34 -13.97
N VAL A 61 -5.08 -17.14 -14.41
CA VAL A 61 -5.74 -16.41 -15.49
C VAL A 61 -5.76 -17.21 -16.81
N GLN A 62 -4.66 -17.89 -17.18
CA GLN A 62 -4.60 -18.75 -18.36
C GLN A 62 -5.64 -19.87 -18.26
N LYS A 63 -5.71 -20.56 -17.13
CA LYS A 63 -6.69 -21.64 -16.89
C LYS A 63 -8.13 -21.14 -17.00
N GLU A 64 -8.45 -20.02 -16.36
CA GLU A 64 -9.81 -19.46 -16.43
C GLU A 64 -10.16 -18.94 -17.83
N ARG A 65 -9.19 -18.44 -18.61
CA ARG A 65 -9.39 -18.03 -20.01
C ARG A 65 -9.75 -19.19 -20.93
N GLU A 66 -9.34 -20.41 -20.63
CA GLU A 66 -9.77 -21.59 -21.42
C GLU A 66 -11.29 -21.73 -21.38
N GLN A 67 -11.91 -21.48 -20.23
CA GLN A 67 -13.35 -21.59 -20.01
C GLN A 67 -14.10 -20.31 -20.40
N TYR A 68 -13.66 -19.15 -19.91
CA TYR A 68 -14.39 -17.88 -20.03
C TYR A 68 -14.01 -17.08 -21.29
N LYS A 69 -12.86 -17.36 -21.90
CA LYS A 69 -12.34 -16.66 -23.09
C LYS A 69 -12.37 -15.14 -22.88
N GLU A 70 -13.04 -14.40 -23.79
CA GLU A 70 -13.18 -12.95 -23.70
C GLU A 70 -14.11 -12.48 -22.56
N ASN A 71 -14.85 -13.39 -21.95
CA ASN A 71 -15.70 -13.10 -20.77
C ASN A 71 -14.91 -13.08 -19.46
N LEU A 72 -13.59 -13.33 -19.48
CA LEU A 72 -12.70 -13.04 -18.37
C LEU A 72 -12.30 -11.57 -18.42
N ILE A 73 -12.49 -10.86 -17.32
CA ILE A 73 -12.09 -9.47 -17.09
C ILE A 73 -11.01 -9.47 -16.03
N LEU A 74 -9.81 -8.97 -16.38
CA LEU A 74 -8.65 -8.90 -15.50
C LEU A 74 -8.38 -7.45 -15.13
N LEU A 75 -8.41 -7.14 -13.83
CA LEU A 75 -8.25 -5.79 -13.29
C LEU A 75 -7.12 -5.75 -12.27
N ASP A 76 -6.40 -4.62 -12.19
CA ASP A 76 -5.43 -4.34 -11.14
C ASP A 76 -5.86 -3.11 -10.35
N ASN A 77 -5.83 -3.19 -9.02
CA ASN A 77 -6.32 -2.15 -8.14
C ASN A 77 -5.21 -1.26 -7.55
N GLY A 78 -4.02 -1.27 -8.14
CA GLY A 78 -2.92 -0.39 -7.74
C GLY A 78 -2.00 -0.95 -6.66
N ASP A 79 -1.06 -0.12 -6.21
CA ASP A 79 0.08 -0.47 -5.35
C ASP A 79 0.92 -1.61 -5.94
N ILE A 80 1.21 -1.46 -7.23
CA ILE A 80 1.98 -2.44 -7.99
C ILE A 80 3.44 -2.00 -8.17
N LEU A 81 3.74 -0.69 -8.13
CA LEU A 81 5.05 -0.11 -8.47
C LEU A 81 6.03 -0.01 -7.29
N GLN A 82 5.70 -0.48 -6.09
CA GLN A 82 6.55 -0.33 -4.90
C GLN A 82 6.67 -1.67 -4.16
N GLY A 83 7.79 -1.90 -3.46
CA GLY A 83 7.99 -3.01 -2.52
C GLY A 83 9.21 -3.86 -2.86
N GLN A 84 9.14 -4.74 -3.85
CA GLN A 84 10.28 -5.58 -4.23
C GLN A 84 11.34 -4.81 -5.02
N PRO A 85 12.62 -5.25 -4.94
CA PRO A 85 13.72 -4.71 -5.75
C PRO A 85 13.44 -4.66 -7.25
N THR A 86 12.55 -5.51 -7.76
CA THR A 86 12.12 -5.53 -9.16
C THR A 86 11.47 -4.20 -9.54
N ALA A 87 10.49 -3.74 -8.75
CA ALA A 87 9.86 -2.45 -8.97
C ALA A 87 10.88 -1.31 -8.84
N TYR A 88 11.67 -1.30 -7.76
CA TYR A 88 12.69 -0.28 -7.52
C TYR A 88 13.69 -0.13 -8.69
N TYR A 89 14.15 -1.25 -9.26
CA TYR A 89 15.09 -1.25 -10.37
C TYR A 89 14.52 -0.51 -11.58
N TYR A 90 13.30 -0.84 -11.99
CA TYR A 90 12.64 -0.22 -13.15
C TYR A 90 12.03 1.16 -12.85
N ASN A 91 11.84 1.50 -11.59
CA ASN A 91 11.47 2.86 -11.22
C ASN A 91 12.65 3.83 -11.33
N TYR A 92 13.85 3.45 -10.79
CA TYR A 92 14.90 4.41 -10.46
C TYR A 92 16.27 4.09 -11.07
N ILE A 93 16.54 2.86 -11.51
CA ILE A 93 17.84 2.45 -12.08
C ILE A 93 17.74 2.39 -13.59
N ASP A 94 16.85 1.55 -14.13
CA ASP A 94 16.53 1.55 -15.56
C ASP A 94 15.34 2.46 -15.84
N THR A 95 15.62 3.73 -16.13
CA THR A 95 14.61 4.75 -16.41
C THR A 95 14.35 4.97 -17.91
N VAL A 96 15.03 4.20 -18.77
CA VAL A 96 15.00 4.38 -20.24
C VAL A 96 14.14 3.33 -20.92
N SER A 97 14.24 2.06 -20.50
CA SER A 97 13.42 0.97 -21.03
C SER A 97 11.93 1.18 -20.76
N PRO A 98 11.02 0.58 -21.56
CA PRO A 98 9.63 0.47 -21.17
C PRO A 98 9.51 -0.09 -19.74
N HIS A 99 8.54 0.39 -19.00
CA HIS A 99 8.44 -0.02 -17.60
C HIS A 99 8.06 -1.50 -17.50
N LEU A 100 8.88 -2.32 -16.84
CA LEU A 100 8.67 -3.78 -16.78
C LEU A 100 7.27 -4.17 -16.31
N CYS A 101 6.72 -3.44 -15.34
CA CYS A 101 5.37 -3.68 -14.85
C CYS A 101 4.33 -3.59 -15.97
N SER A 102 4.36 -2.53 -16.80
CA SER A 102 3.43 -2.39 -17.93
C SER A 102 3.63 -3.48 -18.98
N GLU A 103 4.88 -3.87 -19.28
CA GLU A 103 5.13 -4.99 -20.21
C GLU A 103 4.53 -6.31 -19.71
N MET A 104 4.63 -6.59 -18.40
CA MET A 104 4.03 -7.77 -17.78
C MET A 104 2.50 -7.72 -17.81
N MET A 105 1.92 -6.58 -17.41
CA MET A 105 0.47 -6.39 -17.40
C MET A 105 -0.11 -6.47 -18.84
N ASN A 106 0.56 -5.88 -19.83
CA ASN A 106 0.17 -5.99 -21.26
C ASN A 106 0.22 -7.46 -21.74
N PHE A 107 1.29 -8.19 -21.39
CA PHE A 107 1.42 -9.61 -21.70
C PHE A 107 0.30 -10.44 -21.05
N MET A 108 -0.07 -10.13 -19.84
CA MET A 108 -1.18 -10.76 -19.11
C MET A 108 -2.56 -10.33 -19.63
N LYS A 109 -2.63 -9.28 -20.47
CA LYS A 109 -3.85 -8.69 -21.02
C LYS A 109 -4.82 -8.20 -19.95
N TYR A 110 -4.37 -7.25 -19.14
CA TYR A 110 -5.26 -6.53 -18.23
C TYR A 110 -6.25 -5.67 -19.01
N ASP A 111 -7.50 -5.60 -18.56
CA ASP A 111 -8.56 -4.78 -19.16
C ASP A 111 -8.54 -3.34 -18.64
N ALA A 112 -8.17 -3.15 -17.38
CA ALA A 112 -7.92 -1.85 -16.76
C ALA A 112 -7.02 -2.00 -15.54
N GLY A 113 -6.31 -0.93 -15.20
CA GLY A 113 -5.61 -0.74 -13.91
C GLY A 113 -6.21 0.41 -13.13
N ASN A 114 -5.86 0.54 -11.87
CA ASN A 114 -6.15 1.67 -11.01
C ASN A 114 -4.86 2.22 -10.41
N MET A 115 -4.86 3.46 -9.96
CA MET A 115 -3.73 4.07 -9.26
C MET A 115 -3.79 3.74 -7.77
N GLY A 116 -2.68 3.26 -7.18
CA GLY A 116 -2.51 3.12 -5.74
C GLY A 116 -1.65 4.24 -5.14
N ASN A 117 -1.65 4.37 -3.81
CA ASN A 117 -0.87 5.43 -3.14
C ASN A 117 0.64 5.21 -3.26
N HIS A 118 1.10 3.96 -3.25
CA HIS A 118 2.51 3.64 -3.50
C HIS A 118 2.91 3.78 -4.97
N ASP A 119 1.96 3.76 -5.90
CA ASP A 119 2.24 4.13 -7.29
C ASP A 119 2.48 5.64 -7.39
N VAL A 120 1.65 6.47 -6.72
CA VAL A 120 1.86 7.92 -6.61
C VAL A 120 3.18 8.25 -5.90
N GLU A 121 3.57 7.47 -4.89
CA GLU A 121 4.83 7.64 -4.14
C GLU A 121 6.07 7.57 -5.03
N THR A 122 6.01 6.85 -6.15
CA THR A 122 7.13 6.78 -7.10
C THR A 122 7.43 8.10 -7.80
N GLY A 123 6.47 9.04 -7.80
CA GLY A 123 6.57 10.35 -8.44
C GLY A 123 6.20 10.36 -9.92
N ARG A 124 5.88 11.57 -10.42
CA ARG A 124 5.38 11.81 -11.80
C ARG A 124 6.25 11.15 -12.89
N ALA A 125 7.55 11.25 -12.77
CA ALA A 125 8.46 10.72 -13.78
C ALA A 125 8.35 9.19 -13.94
N VAL A 126 8.01 8.47 -12.88
CA VAL A 126 7.86 7.01 -12.89
C VAL A 126 6.46 6.61 -13.30
N PHE A 127 5.43 7.07 -12.58
CA PHE A 127 4.09 6.59 -12.85
C PHE A 127 3.53 7.11 -14.19
N ASP A 128 3.89 8.31 -14.67
CA ASP A 128 3.50 8.78 -16.01
C ASP A 128 4.14 7.90 -17.10
N ARG A 129 5.41 7.47 -16.93
CA ARG A 129 6.07 6.52 -17.84
C ARG A 129 5.39 5.15 -17.84
N TRP A 130 5.05 4.62 -16.67
CA TRP A 130 4.31 3.37 -16.54
C TRP A 130 2.96 3.43 -17.24
N ILE A 131 2.14 4.45 -16.96
CA ILE A 131 0.84 4.68 -17.59
C ILE A 131 0.95 4.78 -19.13
N ALA A 132 1.94 5.54 -19.61
CA ALA A 132 2.15 5.76 -21.05
C ALA A 132 2.50 4.48 -21.83
N THR A 133 2.95 3.43 -21.15
CA THR A 133 3.33 2.13 -21.75
C THR A 133 2.33 1.01 -21.49
N CYS A 134 1.22 1.28 -20.79
CA CYS A 134 0.11 0.35 -20.63
C CYS A 134 -0.78 0.32 -21.89
N ASP A 135 -1.14 -0.87 -22.36
CA ASP A 135 -2.09 -1.07 -23.49
C ASP A 135 -3.56 -0.92 -23.04
N PHE A 136 -3.79 -0.69 -21.77
CA PHE A 136 -5.09 -0.53 -21.11
C PHE A 136 -5.11 0.77 -20.30
N PRO A 137 -6.29 1.34 -19.97
CA PRO A 137 -6.35 2.55 -19.17
C PRO A 137 -6.03 2.28 -17.71
N VAL A 138 -5.21 3.14 -17.10
CA VAL A 138 -5.12 3.29 -15.64
C VAL A 138 -6.16 4.30 -15.22
N LEU A 139 -7.02 3.93 -14.26
CA LEU A 139 -8.17 4.69 -13.83
C LEU A 139 -7.87 5.58 -12.61
N GLY A 140 -8.67 6.65 -12.42
CA GLY A 140 -8.53 7.56 -11.30
C GLY A 140 -9.53 8.71 -11.33
N ALA A 141 -10.80 8.40 -11.05
CA ALA A 141 -11.90 9.37 -11.17
C ALA A 141 -11.80 10.56 -10.20
N ASN A 142 -11.15 10.37 -9.04
CA ASN A 142 -10.95 11.40 -8.02
C ASN A 142 -9.53 11.98 -8.00
N ILE A 143 -8.68 11.63 -8.98
CA ILE A 143 -7.39 12.26 -9.21
C ILE A 143 -7.60 13.43 -10.18
N ILE A 144 -7.57 14.64 -9.68
CA ILE A 144 -7.92 15.85 -10.44
C ILE A 144 -6.68 16.63 -10.83
N ASP A 145 -6.53 16.93 -12.11
CA ASP A 145 -5.56 17.90 -12.60
C ASP A 145 -5.99 19.32 -12.16
N THR A 146 -5.14 19.98 -11.37
CA THR A 146 -5.47 21.27 -10.77
C THR A 146 -5.53 22.41 -11.78
N SER A 147 -4.90 22.25 -12.95
CA SER A 147 -4.91 23.26 -14.01
C SER A 147 -6.20 23.24 -14.83
N THR A 148 -6.80 22.06 -15.00
CA THR A 148 -8.01 21.88 -15.81
C THR A 148 -9.28 21.67 -14.98
N GLY A 149 -9.15 21.27 -13.73
CA GLY A 149 -10.26 20.87 -12.87
C GLY A 149 -10.94 19.56 -13.30
N LYS A 150 -10.34 18.81 -14.23
CA LYS A 150 -10.85 17.53 -14.76
C LYS A 150 -10.05 16.35 -14.17
N PRO A 151 -10.59 15.12 -14.22
CA PRO A 151 -9.82 13.93 -13.89
C PRO A 151 -8.52 13.87 -14.72
N HIS A 152 -7.41 13.60 -14.05
CA HIS A 152 -6.09 13.44 -14.68
C HIS A 152 -6.00 12.14 -15.46
N LEU A 153 -6.63 11.09 -14.94
CA LEU A 153 -6.74 9.78 -15.56
C LEU A 153 -8.16 9.53 -16.05
N ALA A 154 -8.34 8.48 -16.86
CA ALA A 154 -9.68 8.04 -17.24
C ALA A 154 -10.51 7.73 -15.98
N PRO A 155 -11.71 8.28 -15.83
CA PRO A 155 -12.50 8.05 -14.63
C PRO A 155 -13.08 6.63 -14.58
N TYR A 156 -13.43 6.08 -15.73
CA TYR A 156 -13.98 4.74 -15.85
C TYR A 156 -13.64 4.11 -17.21
N LYS A 157 -13.76 2.78 -17.28
CA LYS A 157 -13.68 1.98 -18.52
C LYS A 157 -15.03 1.34 -18.80
N VAL A 158 -15.45 1.38 -20.06
CA VAL A 158 -16.59 0.59 -20.57
C VAL A 158 -16.04 -0.66 -21.25
N LEU A 159 -16.60 -1.82 -20.90
CA LEU A 159 -16.33 -3.11 -21.50
C LEU A 159 -17.63 -3.70 -22.02
N GLU A 160 -17.57 -4.41 -23.14
CA GLU A 160 -18.68 -5.19 -23.67
C GLU A 160 -18.29 -6.66 -23.75
N ARG A 161 -19.10 -7.53 -23.16
CA ARG A 161 -18.87 -8.98 -23.12
C ARG A 161 -20.19 -9.70 -23.37
N ASP A 162 -20.27 -10.43 -24.47
CA ASP A 162 -21.46 -11.22 -24.85
C ASP A 162 -22.77 -10.41 -24.91
N GLY A 163 -22.69 -9.10 -25.21
CA GLY A 163 -23.84 -8.18 -25.26
C GLY A 163 -24.21 -7.61 -23.88
N VAL A 164 -23.36 -7.80 -22.88
CA VAL A 164 -23.48 -7.15 -21.56
C VAL A 164 -22.56 -5.96 -21.51
N LYS A 165 -23.07 -4.79 -21.18
CA LYS A 165 -22.30 -3.56 -20.96
C LYS A 165 -21.87 -3.46 -19.50
N ILE A 166 -20.56 -3.39 -19.28
CA ILE A 166 -19.91 -3.37 -17.97
C ILE A 166 -19.15 -2.06 -17.84
N VAL A 167 -19.32 -1.38 -16.70
CA VAL A 167 -18.53 -0.19 -16.37
C VAL A 167 -17.66 -0.46 -15.16
N VAL A 168 -16.39 -0.12 -15.26
CA VAL A 168 -15.42 -0.15 -14.15
C VAL A 168 -15.05 1.29 -13.80
N LEU A 169 -15.44 1.76 -12.62
CA LEU A 169 -15.10 3.09 -12.07
C LEU A 169 -13.89 2.96 -11.15
N GLY A 170 -12.79 3.66 -11.45
CA GLY A 170 -11.56 3.63 -10.64
C GLY A 170 -11.44 4.82 -9.70
N MET A 171 -11.06 4.59 -8.43
CA MET A 171 -10.76 5.64 -7.46
C MET A 171 -9.63 5.23 -6.52
N ILE A 172 -8.96 6.23 -5.94
CA ILE A 172 -7.88 6.06 -4.97
C ILE A 172 -8.25 6.72 -3.65
N THR A 173 -7.63 6.29 -2.55
CA THR A 173 -7.72 7.00 -1.27
C THR A 173 -7.39 8.49 -1.42
N PRO A 174 -8.20 9.40 -0.85
CA PRO A 174 -7.91 10.84 -0.91
C PRO A 174 -6.81 11.28 0.05
N ALA A 175 -6.27 10.36 0.88
CA ALA A 175 -5.33 10.70 1.96
C ALA A 175 -3.87 10.90 1.50
N ILE A 176 -3.60 10.84 0.20
CA ILE A 176 -2.26 11.05 -0.39
C ILE A 176 -1.53 12.27 0.20
N PRO A 177 -2.16 13.47 0.33
CA PRO A 177 -1.48 14.65 0.86
C PRO A 177 -1.12 14.55 2.36
N ALA A 178 -1.68 13.59 3.09
CA ALA A 178 -1.35 13.36 4.49
C ALA A 178 -0.03 12.60 4.69
N TRP A 179 0.51 11.98 3.63
CA TRP A 179 1.69 11.11 3.74
C TRP A 179 2.80 11.46 2.76
N LEU A 180 2.43 11.87 1.53
CA LEU A 180 3.38 12.04 0.45
C LEU A 180 3.74 13.50 0.23
N SER A 181 5.02 13.73 -0.07
CA SER A 181 5.51 15.05 -0.49
C SER A 181 4.78 15.54 -1.73
N GLU A 182 4.35 16.81 -1.73
CA GLU A 182 3.67 17.44 -2.85
C GLU A 182 4.44 17.33 -4.18
N ASN A 183 5.76 17.26 -4.12
CA ASN A 183 6.60 17.12 -5.32
C ASN A 183 6.29 15.84 -6.11
N LEU A 184 5.86 14.76 -5.43
CA LEU A 184 5.56 13.47 -6.05
C LEU A 184 4.26 13.51 -6.85
N TRP A 185 3.30 14.35 -6.44
CA TRP A 185 1.98 14.48 -7.06
C TRP A 185 1.68 15.92 -7.50
N LYS A 186 2.73 16.70 -7.78
CA LYS A 186 2.59 18.11 -8.20
C LYS A 186 1.59 18.28 -9.34
N GLY A 187 0.68 19.24 -9.19
CA GLY A 187 -0.37 19.54 -10.16
C GLY A 187 -1.61 18.63 -10.05
N LEU A 188 -1.66 17.74 -9.06
CA LEU A 188 -2.81 16.89 -8.79
C LEU A 188 -3.52 17.29 -7.49
N ARG A 189 -4.78 16.89 -7.36
CA ARG A 189 -5.60 16.95 -6.15
C ARG A 189 -6.39 15.66 -6.05
N PHE A 190 -6.63 15.20 -4.84
CA PHE A 190 -7.37 13.97 -4.54
C PHE A 190 -8.69 14.33 -3.87
N ASP A 191 -9.80 14.15 -4.61
CA ASP A 191 -11.13 14.52 -4.15
C ASP A 191 -11.75 13.37 -3.31
N ASP A 192 -12.76 13.71 -2.49
CA ASP A 192 -13.51 12.75 -1.68
C ASP A 192 -14.11 11.63 -2.54
N MET A 193 -14.00 10.39 -2.07
CA MET A 193 -14.43 9.22 -2.83
C MET A 193 -15.97 9.13 -2.92
N GLU A 194 -16.70 9.42 -1.85
CA GLU A 194 -18.16 9.29 -1.85
C GLU A 194 -18.81 10.36 -2.73
N GLU A 195 -18.36 11.59 -2.64
CA GLU A 195 -18.82 12.69 -3.50
C GLU A 195 -18.50 12.43 -4.98
N THR A 196 -17.28 11.95 -5.24
CA THR A 196 -16.83 11.58 -6.60
C THR A 196 -17.67 10.43 -7.16
N ALA A 197 -17.90 9.38 -6.37
CA ALA A 197 -18.72 8.24 -6.77
C ALA A 197 -20.16 8.67 -7.11
N ARG A 198 -20.80 9.51 -6.29
CA ARG A 198 -22.14 10.04 -6.56
C ARG A 198 -22.20 10.80 -7.90
N LYS A 199 -21.20 11.64 -8.15
CA LYS A 199 -21.08 12.40 -9.40
C LYS A 199 -20.96 11.47 -10.62
N TRP A 200 -20.01 10.52 -10.57
CA TRP A 200 -19.73 9.65 -11.72
C TRP A 200 -20.81 8.60 -11.93
N MET A 201 -21.43 8.06 -10.89
CA MET A 201 -22.57 7.13 -11.03
C MET A 201 -23.75 7.77 -11.76
N ARG A 202 -24.04 9.04 -11.51
CA ARG A 202 -25.07 9.76 -12.29
C ARG A 202 -24.69 9.86 -13.77
N ILE A 203 -23.45 10.28 -14.07
CA ILE A 203 -22.95 10.41 -15.44
C ILE A 203 -22.96 9.06 -16.16
N ILE A 204 -22.47 7.99 -15.49
CA ILE A 204 -22.42 6.63 -16.03
C ILE A 204 -23.82 6.12 -16.37
N ARG A 205 -24.80 6.32 -15.48
CA ARG A 205 -26.19 5.91 -15.74
C ARG A 205 -26.80 6.66 -16.91
N GLU A 206 -26.59 7.97 -16.99
CA GLU A 206 -27.14 8.82 -18.07
C GLU A 206 -26.51 8.51 -19.44
N LYS A 207 -25.20 8.29 -19.49
CA LYS A 207 -24.48 8.12 -20.75
C LYS A 207 -24.36 6.68 -21.22
N GLU A 208 -24.05 5.78 -20.27
CA GLU A 208 -23.67 4.41 -20.61
C GLU A 208 -24.83 3.42 -20.39
N ASN A 209 -25.70 3.67 -19.42
CA ASN A 209 -26.77 2.75 -19.01
C ASN A 209 -26.27 1.29 -18.88
N PRO A 210 -25.27 1.02 -18.01
CA PRO A 210 -24.62 -0.27 -17.91
C PRO A 210 -25.51 -1.36 -17.30
N ASP A 211 -25.24 -2.60 -17.68
CA ASP A 211 -25.85 -3.81 -17.11
C ASP A 211 -25.15 -4.23 -15.81
N LEU A 212 -23.85 -3.96 -15.69
CA LEU A 212 -23.03 -4.29 -14.51
C LEU A 212 -22.09 -3.12 -14.19
N VAL A 213 -22.00 -2.75 -12.92
CA VAL A 213 -21.09 -1.69 -12.46
C VAL A 213 -20.12 -2.23 -11.39
N ILE A 214 -18.84 -2.04 -11.65
CA ILE A 214 -17.74 -2.43 -10.78
C ILE A 214 -17.05 -1.17 -10.26
N GLY A 215 -16.94 -1.02 -8.95
CA GLY A 215 -16.01 -0.08 -8.32
C GLY A 215 -14.63 -0.76 -8.18
N LEU A 216 -13.59 -0.12 -8.66
CA LEU A 216 -12.19 -0.53 -8.51
C LEU A 216 -11.51 0.53 -7.64
N PHE A 217 -11.47 0.28 -6.33
CA PHE A 217 -11.17 1.32 -5.34
C PHE A 217 -9.91 0.96 -4.54
N HIS A 218 -8.84 1.70 -4.78
CA HIS A 218 -7.64 1.59 -3.96
C HIS A 218 -7.81 2.38 -2.65
N ALA A 219 -8.65 1.84 -1.77
CA ALA A 219 -8.93 2.31 -0.41
C ALA A 219 -9.52 1.15 0.39
N GLY A 220 -9.19 1.07 1.67
CA GLY A 220 -9.67 0.00 2.55
C GLY A 220 -11.14 0.13 2.92
N GLN A 221 -11.61 -0.86 3.68
CA GLN A 221 -13.02 -0.96 4.06
C GLN A 221 -13.39 -0.20 5.33
N GLU A 222 -12.45 0.13 6.21
CA GLU A 222 -12.75 0.69 7.53
C GLU A 222 -13.37 2.09 7.44
N ALA A 223 -14.67 2.17 7.71
CA ALA A 223 -15.56 3.28 7.34
C ALA A 223 -15.25 4.64 7.98
N PHE A 224 -14.37 4.74 8.99
CA PHE A 224 -14.15 5.97 9.75
C PHE A 224 -12.67 6.22 10.07
N LYS A 225 -11.77 5.63 9.31
CA LYS A 225 -10.35 5.90 9.50
C LYS A 225 -9.99 7.21 8.79
N MET A 226 -9.65 8.22 9.59
CA MET A 226 -9.20 9.52 9.09
C MET A 226 -7.68 9.56 9.06
N SER A 227 -7.13 10.10 7.98
CA SER A 227 -5.73 10.50 7.88
C SER A 227 -5.69 12.00 7.62
N GLY A 228 -5.31 12.75 8.65
CA GLY A 228 -5.52 14.19 8.66
C GLY A 228 -7.02 14.53 8.54
N LYS A 229 -7.38 15.30 7.50
CA LYS A 229 -8.77 15.66 7.18
C LYS A 229 -9.45 14.69 6.21
N TYR A 230 -8.74 13.65 5.73
CA TYR A 230 -9.21 12.77 4.67
C TYR A 230 -9.77 11.46 5.23
N ASN A 231 -10.89 10.98 4.66
CA ASN A 231 -11.36 9.63 4.91
C ASN A 231 -10.51 8.64 4.10
N GLU A 232 -9.50 8.05 4.74
CA GLU A 232 -8.52 7.18 4.10
C GLU A 232 -9.16 5.92 3.50
N ASN A 233 -10.05 5.27 4.25
CA ASN A 233 -10.65 3.99 3.91
C ASN A 233 -12.15 4.14 3.65
N ALA A 234 -12.52 4.64 2.47
CA ALA A 234 -13.88 5.02 2.13
C ALA A 234 -14.64 3.99 1.29
N SER A 235 -14.04 2.85 0.89
CA SER A 235 -14.67 1.89 -0.03
C SER A 235 -15.98 1.33 0.49
N LEU A 236 -16.04 0.97 1.79
CA LEU A 236 -17.27 0.49 2.41
C LEU A 236 -18.34 1.59 2.48
N ASN A 237 -17.95 2.86 2.70
CA ASN A 237 -18.90 3.99 2.69
C ASN A 237 -19.51 4.16 1.30
N VAL A 238 -18.68 4.13 0.25
CA VAL A 238 -19.15 4.22 -1.13
C VAL A 238 -20.11 3.07 -1.46
N ALA A 239 -19.74 1.82 -1.14
CA ALA A 239 -20.58 0.64 -1.38
C ALA A 239 -21.96 0.75 -0.70
N LYS A 240 -22.02 1.30 0.51
CA LYS A 240 -23.27 1.44 1.27
C LYS A 240 -24.09 2.66 0.88
N ASN A 241 -23.44 3.80 0.63
CA ASN A 241 -24.12 5.09 0.52
C ASN A 241 -24.37 5.54 -0.91
N VAL A 242 -23.73 4.92 -1.91
CA VAL A 242 -23.86 5.27 -3.33
C VAL A 242 -24.49 4.10 -4.10
N PRO A 243 -25.81 4.15 -4.40
CA PRO A 243 -26.50 3.06 -5.09
C PRO A 243 -25.98 2.85 -6.51
N GLY A 244 -26.03 1.58 -6.96
CA GLY A 244 -25.82 1.18 -8.33
C GLY A 244 -24.53 0.44 -8.62
N PHE A 245 -23.66 0.24 -7.64
CA PHE A 245 -22.59 -0.74 -7.73
C PHE A 245 -23.11 -2.15 -7.48
N ASP A 246 -22.66 -3.11 -8.29
CA ASP A 246 -22.89 -4.54 -8.11
C ASP A 246 -21.74 -5.18 -7.33
N ILE A 247 -20.51 -4.69 -7.60
CA ILE A 247 -19.25 -5.18 -7.04
C ILE A 247 -18.39 -3.98 -6.67
N VAL A 248 -17.72 -4.03 -5.51
CA VAL A 248 -16.64 -3.12 -5.12
C VAL A 248 -15.40 -3.95 -4.80
N LEU A 249 -14.41 -3.85 -5.67
CA LEU A 249 -13.08 -4.41 -5.53
C LEU A 249 -12.26 -3.41 -4.71
N MET A 250 -11.60 -3.88 -3.64
CA MET A 250 -10.89 -3.04 -2.67
C MET A 250 -9.41 -3.41 -2.56
N GLY A 251 -8.63 -2.55 -1.93
CA GLY A 251 -7.21 -2.76 -1.61
C GLY A 251 -6.73 -1.78 -0.55
N HIS A 252 -5.42 -1.48 -0.51
CA HIS A 252 -4.79 -0.49 0.36
C HIS A 252 -4.61 -0.93 1.83
N ASP A 253 -5.60 -1.46 2.50
CA ASP A 253 -5.49 -1.88 3.91
C ASP A 253 -4.99 -3.32 4.07
N HIS A 254 -4.70 -4.01 2.95
CA HIS A 254 -4.22 -5.39 2.88
C HIS A 254 -5.13 -6.38 3.62
N ALA A 255 -6.41 -6.11 3.68
CA ALA A 255 -7.37 -6.97 4.34
C ALA A 255 -7.68 -8.22 3.50
N ARG A 256 -8.09 -9.29 4.13
CA ARG A 256 -8.70 -10.44 3.47
C ARG A 256 -10.19 -10.40 3.73
N GLU A 257 -10.95 -9.90 2.77
CA GLU A 257 -12.38 -9.72 2.94
C GLU A 257 -13.15 -10.18 1.70
N CYS A 258 -14.25 -10.88 1.90
CA CYS A 258 -15.22 -11.21 0.86
C CYS A 258 -16.59 -11.35 1.50
N LYS A 259 -17.47 -10.38 1.27
CA LYS A 259 -18.84 -10.39 1.82
C LYS A 259 -19.79 -9.53 1.00
N LYS A 260 -21.09 -9.71 1.20
CA LYS A 260 -22.12 -8.84 0.67
C LYS A 260 -22.59 -7.83 1.71
N VAL A 261 -22.81 -6.61 1.27
CA VAL A 261 -23.38 -5.52 2.08
C VAL A 261 -24.62 -4.96 1.41
N MET A 262 -25.57 -4.45 2.20
CA MET A 262 -26.75 -3.76 1.67
C MET A 262 -26.43 -2.28 1.53
N ASN A 263 -26.78 -1.70 0.37
CA ASN A 263 -26.72 -0.27 0.19
C ASN A 263 -28.01 0.44 0.65
N VAL A 264 -28.00 1.78 0.63
CA VAL A 264 -29.16 2.61 1.05
C VAL A 264 -30.41 2.44 0.17
N ALA A 265 -30.30 1.85 -1.02
CA ALA A 265 -31.43 1.52 -1.91
C ALA A 265 -31.97 0.10 -1.69
N GLY A 266 -31.33 -0.68 -0.81
CA GLY A 266 -31.73 -2.07 -0.55
C GLY A 266 -31.09 -3.09 -1.51
N ASP A 267 -30.13 -2.68 -2.35
CA ASP A 267 -29.41 -3.60 -3.25
C ASP A 267 -28.24 -4.27 -2.53
N SER A 268 -27.97 -5.51 -2.90
CA SER A 268 -26.83 -6.28 -2.39
C SER A 268 -25.57 -6.00 -3.23
N VAL A 269 -24.51 -5.49 -2.61
CA VAL A 269 -23.22 -5.20 -3.22
C VAL A 269 -22.18 -6.20 -2.70
N LEU A 270 -21.45 -6.88 -3.59
CA LEU A 270 -20.27 -7.67 -3.22
C LEU A 270 -19.11 -6.72 -2.93
N ILE A 271 -18.48 -6.85 -1.75
CA ILE A 271 -17.21 -6.21 -1.45
C ILE A 271 -16.14 -7.29 -1.27
N ILE A 272 -14.96 -7.08 -1.86
CA ILE A 272 -13.88 -8.07 -1.84
C ILE A 272 -12.51 -7.37 -1.84
N ASP A 273 -11.54 -7.92 -1.08
CA ASP A 273 -10.19 -7.42 -0.91
C ASP A 273 -9.21 -8.60 -0.84
N PRO A 274 -8.25 -8.73 -1.78
CA PRO A 274 -7.37 -9.90 -1.88
C PRO A 274 -6.10 -9.81 -1.01
N ALA A 275 -6.05 -8.93 -0.03
CA ALA A 275 -4.84 -8.66 0.73
C ALA A 275 -3.70 -8.10 -0.14
N SER A 276 -2.48 -8.65 -0.03
CA SER A 276 -1.30 -8.07 -0.71
C SER A 276 -0.28 -9.10 -1.18
N ASN A 277 0.76 -8.62 -1.89
CA ASN A 277 1.94 -9.37 -2.32
C ASN A 277 1.65 -10.50 -3.33
N GLY A 278 0.52 -10.45 -4.02
CA GLY A 278 0.13 -11.44 -5.02
C GLY A 278 -0.11 -12.85 -4.47
N ILE A 279 -0.30 -12.99 -3.15
CA ILE A 279 -0.54 -14.28 -2.48
C ILE A 279 -1.96 -14.77 -2.72
N VAL A 280 -2.89 -13.83 -2.78
CA VAL A 280 -4.32 -14.05 -3.01
C VAL A 280 -4.77 -13.17 -4.16
N LEU A 281 -5.78 -13.58 -4.88
CA LEU A 281 -6.51 -12.77 -5.85
C LEU A 281 -8.01 -12.79 -5.54
N SER A 282 -8.72 -11.75 -5.96
CA SER A 282 -10.18 -11.74 -5.96
C SER A 282 -10.69 -12.48 -7.19
N ASN A 283 -11.55 -13.47 -6.97
CA ASN A 283 -12.16 -14.31 -7.99
C ASN A 283 -13.67 -14.17 -7.92
N VAL A 284 -14.27 -13.56 -8.94
CA VAL A 284 -15.71 -13.25 -8.93
C VAL A 284 -16.39 -13.87 -10.15
N ASP A 285 -17.39 -14.70 -9.89
CA ASP A 285 -18.29 -15.24 -10.88
C ASP A 285 -19.57 -14.38 -10.97
N VAL A 286 -19.90 -13.93 -12.18
CA VAL A 286 -21.14 -13.21 -12.44
C VAL A 286 -21.96 -13.98 -13.46
N THR A 287 -23.21 -14.30 -13.11
CA THR A 287 -24.19 -14.91 -14.02
C THR A 287 -25.32 -13.94 -14.25
N LEU A 288 -25.50 -13.53 -15.52
CA LEU A 288 -26.60 -12.65 -15.94
C LEU A 288 -27.59 -13.45 -16.78
N LYS A 289 -28.86 -13.33 -16.46
CA LYS A 289 -29.96 -13.84 -17.30
C LYS A 289 -30.54 -12.70 -18.09
N LEU A 290 -30.50 -12.82 -19.42
CA LEU A 290 -31.03 -11.81 -20.34
C LEU A 290 -32.31 -12.35 -21.01
N LYS A 291 -33.25 -11.45 -21.24
CA LYS A 291 -34.43 -11.68 -22.06
C LYS A 291 -34.55 -10.51 -23.03
N ASP A 292 -34.62 -10.81 -24.32
CA ASP A 292 -34.67 -9.80 -25.39
C ASP A 292 -33.55 -8.74 -25.27
N GLY A 293 -32.34 -9.19 -24.94
CA GLY A 293 -31.15 -8.34 -24.75
C GLY A 293 -31.12 -7.51 -23.44
N LYS A 294 -32.11 -7.67 -22.55
CA LYS A 294 -32.18 -6.93 -21.27
C LYS A 294 -31.91 -7.85 -20.10
N VAL A 295 -31.05 -7.43 -19.19
CA VAL A 295 -30.75 -8.15 -17.95
C VAL A 295 -31.99 -8.23 -17.08
N GLN A 296 -32.40 -9.45 -16.73
CA GLN A 296 -33.54 -9.75 -15.85
C GLN A 296 -33.07 -10.05 -14.41
N SER A 297 -31.92 -10.70 -14.28
CA SER A 297 -31.35 -11.00 -12.98
C SER A 297 -29.82 -11.09 -13.05
N LYS A 298 -29.19 -10.78 -11.94
CA LYS A 298 -27.73 -10.90 -11.71
C LYS A 298 -27.49 -11.78 -10.49
N ASP A 299 -26.59 -12.74 -10.60
CA ASP A 299 -26.03 -13.50 -9.47
C ASP A 299 -24.53 -13.27 -9.43
N VAL A 300 -24.05 -12.68 -8.33
CA VAL A 300 -22.65 -12.31 -8.12
C VAL A 300 -22.13 -13.12 -6.93
N LYS A 301 -21.02 -13.87 -7.16
CA LYS A 301 -20.35 -14.68 -6.16
C LYS A 301 -18.86 -14.37 -6.17
N GLY A 302 -18.32 -14.02 -5.01
CA GLY A 302 -16.90 -13.76 -4.82
C GLY A 302 -16.24 -14.84 -3.96
N GLU A 303 -14.98 -15.09 -4.22
CA GLU A 303 -14.10 -15.88 -3.36
C GLU A 303 -12.67 -15.33 -3.40
N LEU A 304 -11.91 -15.59 -2.36
CA LEU A 304 -10.48 -15.30 -2.30
C LEU A 304 -9.72 -16.56 -2.68
N THR A 305 -8.91 -16.48 -3.74
CA THR A 305 -8.18 -17.61 -4.30
C THR A 305 -6.69 -17.51 -4.01
N GLU A 306 -6.11 -18.54 -3.35
CA GLU A 306 -4.67 -18.62 -3.08
C GLU A 306 -3.90 -18.90 -4.36
N THR A 307 -2.95 -18.04 -4.71
CA THR A 307 -2.21 -18.13 -5.99
C THR A 307 -1.18 -19.26 -6.01
N GLU A 308 -0.67 -19.66 -4.84
CA GLU A 308 0.28 -20.76 -4.68
C GLU A 308 -0.23 -22.08 -5.25
N ALA A 309 -1.55 -22.31 -5.21
CA ALA A 309 -2.18 -23.52 -5.73
C ALA A 309 -2.09 -23.70 -7.25
N TYR A 310 -1.71 -22.66 -7.99
CA TYR A 310 -1.75 -22.65 -9.47
C TYR A 310 -0.38 -22.80 -10.13
N GLY A 311 0.66 -23.10 -9.42
CA GLY A 311 1.99 -23.25 -10.01
C GLY A 311 2.56 -21.94 -10.61
N ILE A 312 3.64 -22.06 -11.35
CA ILE A 312 4.34 -20.94 -11.98
C ILE A 312 4.18 -21.03 -13.48
N SER A 313 3.73 -19.97 -14.15
CA SER A 313 3.61 -19.94 -15.61
C SER A 313 4.99 -19.97 -16.28
N GLU A 314 5.25 -21.03 -17.03
CA GLU A 314 6.50 -21.19 -17.80
C GLU A 314 6.63 -20.11 -18.88
N ASP A 315 5.54 -19.78 -19.57
CA ASP A 315 5.52 -18.75 -20.61
C ASP A 315 5.89 -17.37 -20.05
N PHE A 316 5.33 -17.04 -18.89
CA PHE A 316 5.65 -15.80 -18.19
C PHE A 316 7.14 -15.76 -17.81
N MET A 317 7.64 -16.80 -17.15
CA MET A 317 9.03 -16.87 -16.73
C MET A 317 10.00 -16.84 -17.92
N LYS A 318 9.70 -17.55 -19.00
CA LYS A 318 10.49 -17.53 -20.24
C LYS A 318 10.51 -16.14 -20.90
N ARG A 319 9.35 -15.48 -20.97
CA ARG A 319 9.23 -14.15 -21.58
C ARG A 319 10.05 -13.10 -20.84
N PHE A 320 10.07 -13.16 -19.50
CA PHE A 320 10.68 -12.15 -18.65
C PHE A 320 11.99 -12.63 -17.96
N ALA A 321 12.59 -13.71 -18.44
CA ALA A 321 13.86 -14.24 -17.90
C ALA A 321 15.02 -13.21 -17.93
N PRO A 322 15.24 -12.43 -19.00
CA PRO A 322 16.33 -11.45 -19.02
C PRO A 322 16.20 -10.38 -17.94
N GLN A 323 14.96 -9.94 -17.68
CA GLN A 323 14.69 -8.93 -16.65
C GLN A 323 14.85 -9.52 -15.23
N TYR A 324 14.46 -10.78 -15.03
CA TYR A 324 14.72 -11.51 -13.79
C TYR A 324 16.23 -11.58 -13.49
N GLU A 325 17.05 -11.99 -14.46
CA GLU A 325 18.50 -12.08 -14.32
C GLU A 325 19.14 -10.72 -14.03
N THR A 326 18.63 -9.65 -14.67
CA THR A 326 19.09 -8.29 -14.45
C THR A 326 18.86 -7.85 -13.00
N VAL A 327 17.65 -8.07 -12.46
CA VAL A 327 17.33 -7.76 -11.07
C VAL A 327 18.12 -8.64 -10.10
N GLN A 328 18.27 -9.93 -10.42
CA GLN A 328 19.09 -10.85 -9.63
C GLN A 328 20.54 -10.36 -9.50
N LYS A 329 21.13 -9.90 -10.60
CA LYS A 329 22.47 -9.32 -10.62
C LYS A 329 22.55 -8.04 -9.80
N PHE A 330 21.54 -7.15 -9.92
CA PHE A 330 21.47 -5.91 -9.16
C PHE A 330 21.44 -6.17 -7.66
N VAL A 331 20.53 -7.02 -7.17
CA VAL A 331 20.37 -7.28 -5.73
C VAL A 331 21.57 -8.05 -5.14
N SER A 332 22.29 -8.80 -5.96
CA SER A 332 23.47 -9.58 -5.55
C SER A 332 24.77 -8.76 -5.57
N LYS A 333 24.73 -7.48 -5.95
CA LYS A 333 25.91 -6.60 -5.89
C LYS A 333 26.33 -6.43 -4.43
N LYS A 334 27.57 -6.83 -4.11
CA LYS A 334 28.19 -6.55 -2.82
C LYS A 334 28.48 -5.06 -2.70
N ILE A 335 28.08 -4.43 -1.58
CA ILE A 335 28.27 -3.01 -1.29
C ILE A 335 29.14 -2.77 -0.04
N GLY A 336 29.44 -3.79 0.75
CA GLY A 336 30.29 -3.64 1.94
C GLY A 336 30.41 -4.92 2.75
N THR A 337 30.87 -4.78 3.98
CA THR A 337 31.02 -5.89 4.93
C THR A 337 30.68 -5.40 6.35
N PHE A 338 29.85 -6.16 7.08
CA PHE A 338 29.59 -5.92 8.50
C PHE A 338 30.38 -6.88 9.37
N THR A 339 31.02 -6.36 10.42
CA THR A 339 31.79 -7.17 11.37
C THR A 339 30.91 -7.88 12.41
N GLU A 340 29.67 -7.44 12.58
CA GLU A 340 28.65 -8.02 13.46
C GLU A 340 27.28 -8.04 12.78
N SER A 341 26.43 -9.02 13.14
CA SER A 341 25.03 -9.06 12.69
C SER A 341 24.20 -7.98 13.38
N ILE A 342 23.25 -7.41 12.66
CA ILE A 342 22.26 -6.46 13.19
C ILE A 342 20.84 -6.92 12.89
N SER A 343 19.91 -6.70 13.81
CA SER A 343 18.51 -7.04 13.62
C SER A 343 17.56 -6.00 14.22
N THR A 344 16.32 -6.02 13.80
CA THR A 344 15.27 -5.13 14.33
C THR A 344 14.77 -5.54 15.71
N HIS A 345 14.95 -6.79 16.14
CA HIS A 345 14.43 -7.27 17.40
C HIS A 345 14.84 -6.43 18.62
N PRO A 346 16.13 -6.10 18.82
CA PRO A 346 16.55 -5.25 19.94
C PRO A 346 15.93 -3.85 19.89
N ALA A 347 15.62 -3.32 18.69
CA ALA A 347 15.12 -1.97 18.52
C ALA A 347 13.77 -1.73 19.22
N PHE A 348 12.98 -2.78 19.47
CA PHE A 348 11.71 -2.64 20.19
C PHE A 348 11.90 -2.50 21.71
N PHE A 349 13.08 -2.80 22.24
CA PHE A 349 13.36 -2.87 23.67
C PHE A 349 14.42 -1.89 24.15
N GLY A 350 15.04 -1.13 23.24
CA GLY A 350 16.10 -0.19 23.57
C GLY A 350 16.90 0.28 22.35
N PRO A 351 18.00 0.99 22.55
CA PRO A 351 18.95 1.34 21.50
C PRO A 351 19.43 0.07 20.77
N SER A 352 19.59 0.15 19.47
CA SER A 352 20.01 -1.01 18.67
C SER A 352 20.92 -0.59 17.52
N ALA A 353 21.90 -1.45 17.18
CA ALA A 353 22.79 -1.21 16.06
C ALA A 353 22.02 -1.02 14.73
N PHE A 354 20.86 -1.64 14.58
CA PHE A 354 20.04 -1.55 13.37
C PHE A 354 19.49 -0.12 13.18
N ILE A 355 18.86 0.47 14.21
CA ILE A 355 18.28 1.82 14.13
C ILE A 355 19.37 2.88 14.22
N ASP A 356 20.38 2.65 15.04
CA ASP A 356 21.47 3.62 15.22
C ASP A 356 22.36 3.76 13.98
N LEU A 357 22.43 2.74 13.11
CA LEU A 357 23.02 2.89 11.78
C LEU A 357 22.22 3.89 10.91
N ILE A 358 20.90 3.84 10.96
CA ILE A 358 20.03 4.80 10.24
C ILE A 358 20.19 6.21 10.81
N HIS A 359 20.20 6.34 12.15
CA HIS A 359 20.46 7.63 12.81
C HIS A 359 21.81 8.22 12.42
N THR A 360 22.87 7.41 12.48
CA THR A 360 24.23 7.84 12.11
C THR A 360 24.28 8.36 10.68
N LEU A 361 23.67 7.63 9.75
CA LEU A 361 23.62 8.02 8.35
C LEU A 361 22.83 9.33 8.17
N GLN A 362 21.67 9.45 8.79
CA GLN A 362 20.85 10.68 8.70
C GLN A 362 21.63 11.91 9.19
N LEU A 363 22.34 11.78 10.33
CA LEU A 363 23.16 12.85 10.88
C LEU A 363 24.39 13.16 10.00
N ASP A 364 25.08 12.14 9.50
CA ASP A 364 26.28 12.30 8.63
C ASP A 364 25.93 13.00 7.30
N ILE A 365 24.76 12.69 6.72
CA ILE A 365 24.33 13.30 5.44
C ILE A 365 23.89 14.74 5.65
N THR A 366 23.15 15.01 6.72
CA THR A 366 22.44 16.28 6.87
C THR A 366 23.17 17.31 7.73
N GLY A 367 24.05 16.86 8.61
CA GLY A 367 24.64 17.72 9.65
C GLY A 367 23.56 18.27 10.62
N ALA A 368 22.44 17.56 10.77
CA ALA A 368 21.39 17.93 11.72
C ALA A 368 21.84 17.71 13.17
N ASP A 369 21.20 18.43 14.11
CA ASP A 369 21.49 18.30 15.53
C ASP A 369 20.94 16.99 16.12
N ILE A 370 19.79 16.53 15.60
CA ILE A 370 19.01 15.39 16.10
C ILE A 370 18.48 14.59 14.92
N SER A 371 18.30 13.29 15.12
CA SER A 371 17.71 12.38 14.13
C SER A 371 16.57 11.60 14.77
N PHE A 372 15.45 11.45 14.05
CA PHE A 372 14.34 10.53 14.38
C PHE A 372 14.31 9.37 13.41
N ALA A 373 14.13 8.15 13.91
CA ALA A 373 13.98 6.95 13.12
C ALA A 373 13.20 5.86 13.86
N ALA A 374 12.43 5.06 13.12
CA ALA A 374 11.64 3.94 13.60
C ALA A 374 12.04 2.63 12.92
N PRO A 375 11.83 1.45 13.56
CA PRO A 375 12.01 0.15 12.90
C PRO A 375 10.88 -0.08 11.88
N LEU A 376 11.20 0.08 10.58
CA LEU A 376 10.24 -0.04 9.49
C LEU A 376 9.89 -1.49 9.14
N SER A 377 10.73 -2.44 9.58
CA SER A 377 10.53 -3.88 9.44
C SER A 377 10.39 -4.51 10.82
N PHE A 378 9.46 -5.47 10.95
CA PHE A 378 9.24 -6.17 12.22
C PHE A 378 10.33 -7.21 12.51
N ASP A 379 10.72 -7.97 11.47
CA ASP A 379 11.64 -9.08 11.57
C ASP A 379 12.64 -9.00 10.41
N ALA A 380 13.67 -8.17 10.58
CA ALA A 380 14.74 -8.01 9.62
C ALA A 380 16.09 -8.24 10.29
N GLU A 381 16.97 -8.97 9.60
CA GLU A 381 18.35 -9.22 10.00
C GLU A 381 19.28 -8.97 8.82
N ILE A 382 20.44 -8.36 9.10
CA ILE A 382 21.59 -8.33 8.21
C ILE A 382 22.72 -9.05 8.93
N LYS A 383 23.15 -10.17 8.37
CA LYS A 383 24.17 -11.02 8.99
C LYS A 383 25.55 -10.41 8.88
N LYS A 384 26.41 -10.74 9.84
CA LYS A 384 27.86 -10.52 9.75
C LYS A 384 28.43 -11.10 8.45
N GLY A 385 29.32 -10.39 7.81
CA GLY A 385 29.90 -10.76 6.52
C GLY A 385 29.58 -9.78 5.41
N ASP A 386 29.49 -10.27 4.19
CA ASP A 386 29.21 -9.45 3.01
C ASP A 386 27.81 -8.88 3.04
N VAL A 387 27.71 -7.58 2.75
CA VAL A 387 26.45 -6.83 2.65
C VAL A 387 26.14 -6.57 1.19
N PHE A 388 24.92 -6.84 0.80
CA PHE A 388 24.45 -6.74 -0.58
C PHE A 388 23.38 -5.67 -0.74
N VAL A 389 23.10 -5.29 -1.97
CA VAL A 389 22.00 -4.36 -2.28
C VAL A 389 20.66 -4.85 -1.71
N SER A 390 20.37 -6.17 -1.76
CA SER A 390 19.16 -6.75 -1.17
C SER A 390 18.98 -6.45 0.32
N ASP A 391 20.11 -6.37 1.08
CA ASP A 391 20.06 -6.12 2.52
C ASP A 391 19.55 -4.71 2.84
N MET A 392 19.69 -3.78 1.90
CA MET A 392 19.17 -2.40 2.07
C MET A 392 17.66 -2.32 2.05
N PHE A 393 17.00 -3.26 1.39
CA PHE A 393 15.54 -3.36 1.42
C PHE A 393 15.03 -3.93 2.77
N ASN A 394 15.87 -4.71 3.47
CA ASN A 394 15.62 -5.11 4.85
C ASN A 394 15.87 -3.95 5.83
N LEU A 395 16.96 -3.21 5.63
CA LEU A 395 17.34 -2.10 6.49
C LEU A 395 16.35 -0.94 6.39
N TYR A 396 15.92 -0.60 5.16
CA TYR A 396 15.00 0.50 4.90
C TYR A 396 13.96 0.12 3.85
N LYS A 397 12.74 -0.17 4.30
CA LYS A 397 11.69 -0.79 3.50
C LYS A 397 11.03 0.16 2.47
N TYR A 398 10.89 1.46 2.79
CA TYR A 398 10.12 2.43 2.00
C TYR A 398 11.00 3.40 1.23
N GLU A 399 10.47 4.01 0.16
CA GLU A 399 11.16 4.99 -0.68
C GLU A 399 11.06 6.43 -0.13
N ASN A 400 11.22 6.59 1.18
CA ASN A 400 11.15 7.92 1.81
C ASN A 400 12.38 8.77 1.50
N MET A 401 12.17 10.04 1.20
CA MET A 401 13.22 11.06 1.19
C MET A 401 13.67 11.37 2.62
N LEU A 402 14.87 11.90 2.76
CA LEU A 402 15.38 12.43 4.04
C LEU A 402 15.11 13.93 4.10
N TYR A 403 14.38 14.36 5.13
CA TYR A 403 14.12 15.77 5.43
C TYR A 403 14.98 16.25 6.59
N VAL A 404 15.26 17.55 6.61
CA VAL A 404 15.63 18.28 7.83
C VAL A 404 14.55 19.30 8.11
N MET A 405 14.01 19.26 9.32
CA MET A 405 13.00 20.20 9.81
C MET A 405 13.52 21.01 10.99
N THR A 406 12.96 22.20 11.17
CA THR A 406 13.20 23.02 12.38
C THR A 406 12.14 22.74 13.42
N LEU A 407 12.55 22.22 14.60
CA LEU A 407 11.69 21.94 15.74
C LEU A 407 12.25 22.58 17.01
N SER A 408 11.38 23.10 17.87
CA SER A 408 11.78 23.54 19.22
C SER A 408 12.07 22.32 20.12
N GLY A 409 12.83 22.52 21.18
CA GLY A 409 13.09 21.46 22.16
C GLY A 409 11.80 20.93 22.78
N LYS A 410 10.79 21.78 22.95
CA LYS A 410 9.46 21.35 23.43
C LYS A 410 8.79 20.43 22.41
N GLU A 411 8.75 20.80 21.13
CA GLU A 411 8.17 19.98 20.05
C GLU A 411 8.88 18.63 19.93
N ILE A 412 10.22 18.58 20.10
CA ILE A 412 11.02 17.35 20.12
C ILE A 412 10.61 16.44 21.28
N LYS A 413 10.48 17.01 22.50
CA LYS A 413 10.02 16.25 23.67
C LYS A 413 8.61 15.70 23.44
N ASP A 414 7.69 16.53 22.98
CA ASP A 414 6.29 16.15 22.76
C ASP A 414 6.14 15.10 21.65
N PHE A 415 6.98 15.17 20.59
CA PHE A 415 7.09 14.13 19.57
C PHE A 415 7.46 12.77 20.18
N LEU A 416 8.50 12.75 21.02
CA LEU A 416 8.94 11.53 21.68
C LEU A 416 7.89 11.01 22.68
N GLU A 417 7.22 11.90 23.43
CA GLU A 417 6.11 11.53 24.30
C GLU A 417 5.01 10.77 23.54
N MET A 418 4.64 11.25 22.36
CA MET A 418 3.64 10.58 21.52
C MET A 418 4.15 9.26 20.95
N SER A 419 5.41 9.20 20.47
CA SER A 419 6.02 7.98 19.98
C SER A 419 6.01 6.89 21.05
N TYR A 420 6.53 7.18 22.23
CA TYR A 420 6.60 6.21 23.31
C TYR A 420 5.25 5.93 23.98
N TYR A 421 4.27 6.82 23.86
CA TYR A 421 2.89 6.52 24.24
C TYR A 421 2.29 5.42 23.31
N MET A 422 2.53 5.49 22.01
CA MET A 422 2.07 4.47 21.09
C MET A 422 2.84 3.14 21.20
N TRP A 423 4.06 3.19 21.67
CA TRP A 423 4.99 2.06 21.71
C TRP A 423 4.87 1.25 23.00
N THR A 424 4.90 1.96 24.17
CA THR A 424 5.02 1.32 25.48
C THR A 424 3.72 1.28 26.24
N ASN A 425 3.54 0.23 27.01
CA ASN A 425 2.52 0.21 28.06
C ASN A 425 2.88 1.22 29.16
N GLN A 426 1.89 1.66 29.95
CA GLN A 426 2.13 2.31 31.22
C GLN A 426 2.21 1.24 32.31
N MET A 427 3.43 0.87 32.72
CA MET A 427 3.64 -0.17 33.71
C MET A 427 3.20 0.31 35.13
N LYS A 428 2.41 -0.52 35.80
CA LYS A 428 1.98 -0.31 37.19
C LYS A 428 2.70 -1.27 38.16
N SER A 429 3.34 -2.33 37.61
CA SER A 429 4.14 -3.28 38.34
C SER A 429 5.19 -3.90 37.39
N PRO A 430 6.25 -4.54 37.94
CA PRO A 430 7.28 -5.22 37.16
C PRO A 430 6.77 -6.43 36.34
N GLU A 431 5.58 -6.95 36.65
CA GLU A 431 4.96 -8.08 35.94
C GLU A 431 4.24 -7.63 34.67
N ASN A 432 3.96 -6.34 34.50
CA ASN A 432 3.32 -5.82 33.31
C ASN A 432 4.23 -5.97 32.08
N HIS A 433 3.63 -6.04 30.88
CA HIS A 433 4.35 -5.93 29.63
C HIS A 433 4.98 -4.53 29.51
N LEU A 434 6.20 -4.46 28.97
CA LEU A 434 6.85 -3.21 28.59
C LEU A 434 6.15 -2.59 27.37
N LEU A 435 5.87 -3.45 26.37
CA LEU A 435 5.29 -3.04 25.11
C LEU A 435 3.76 -3.05 25.16
N TRP A 436 3.14 -2.21 24.34
CA TRP A 436 1.68 -2.14 24.29
C TRP A 436 1.12 -3.10 23.24
N PHE A 437 0.64 -4.24 23.70
CA PHE A 437 0.06 -5.29 22.87
C PHE A 437 -1.45 -5.17 22.70
N LYS A 438 -1.97 -5.68 21.58
CA LYS A 438 -3.41 -5.88 21.39
C LYS A 438 -3.94 -6.92 22.39
N LYS A 439 -5.13 -6.64 22.96
CA LYS A 439 -5.80 -7.58 23.87
C LYS A 439 -6.27 -8.86 23.18
N LYS A 440 -6.55 -8.80 21.88
CA LYS A 440 -6.92 -9.94 21.04
C LYS A 440 -5.98 -9.96 19.83
N PRO A 441 -5.43 -11.12 19.46
CA PRO A 441 -4.62 -11.25 18.27
C PRO A 441 -5.43 -10.86 17.02
N ARG A 442 -4.75 -10.50 15.95
CA ARG A 442 -5.37 -10.26 14.65
C ARG A 442 -5.92 -11.60 14.12
N LYS A 443 -7.13 -11.60 13.54
CA LYS A 443 -7.72 -12.78 12.89
C LYS A 443 -6.73 -13.35 11.87
N GLY A 444 -6.43 -14.65 11.97
CA GLY A 444 -5.41 -15.32 11.16
C GLY A 444 -3.98 -15.22 11.71
N ALA A 445 -3.79 -14.63 12.92
CA ALA A 445 -2.52 -14.56 13.62
C ALA A 445 -2.74 -14.77 15.14
N GLU A 446 -3.67 -15.67 15.47
CA GLU A 446 -4.15 -15.91 16.83
C GLU A 446 -3.03 -16.33 17.79
N ASP A 447 -1.97 -16.97 17.26
CA ASP A 447 -0.83 -17.47 18.04
C ASP A 447 0.32 -16.46 18.16
N ARG A 448 0.17 -15.24 17.62
CA ARG A 448 1.23 -14.23 17.65
C ARG A 448 0.80 -12.99 18.42
N ALA A 449 1.64 -12.58 19.37
CA ALA A 449 1.53 -11.24 19.95
C ALA A 449 1.64 -10.19 18.85
N SER A 450 0.82 -9.16 18.93
CA SER A 450 0.89 -8.03 18.01
C SER A 450 0.81 -6.72 18.75
N PHE A 451 1.57 -5.73 18.26
CA PHE A 451 1.52 -4.38 18.80
C PHE A 451 0.13 -3.77 18.66
N GLN A 452 -0.25 -2.94 19.64
CA GLN A 452 -1.47 -2.15 19.58
C GLN A 452 -1.42 -1.15 18.42
N ASN A 453 -0.26 -0.54 18.19
CA ASN A 453 0.01 0.41 17.12
C ASN A 453 1.08 -0.12 16.17
N PHE A 454 1.19 0.48 15.00
CA PHE A 454 2.20 0.08 14.01
C PHE A 454 3.61 0.48 14.44
N SER A 455 4.56 -0.45 14.36
CA SER A 455 5.95 -0.24 14.79
C SER A 455 6.70 0.82 14.00
N PHE A 456 6.28 1.10 12.77
CA PHE A 456 6.86 2.20 11.99
C PHE A 456 6.56 3.60 12.57
N ASN A 457 5.76 3.68 13.65
CA ASN A 457 5.53 4.88 14.45
C ASN A 457 6.30 4.88 15.79
N PHE A 458 7.20 3.92 15.99
CA PHE A 458 8.02 3.82 17.20
C PHE A 458 9.36 4.51 17.00
N ASP A 459 9.31 5.82 16.80
CA ASP A 459 10.51 6.62 16.58
C ASP A 459 11.30 6.78 17.86
N SER A 460 12.60 6.49 17.80
CA SER A 460 13.61 6.90 18.78
C SER A 460 14.36 8.13 18.26
N ALA A 461 15.21 8.70 19.13
CA ALA A 461 16.05 9.83 18.76
C ALA A 461 17.53 9.54 18.97
N SER A 462 18.37 10.12 18.11
CA SER A 462 19.80 10.26 18.29
C SER A 462 20.21 11.73 18.24
N GLY A 463 21.36 12.07 18.85
CA GLY A 463 21.82 13.45 19.04
C GLY A 463 21.47 14.03 20.40
N ILE A 464 20.68 13.33 21.21
CA ILE A 464 20.29 13.70 22.58
C ILE A 464 20.42 12.51 23.53
N ILE A 465 20.66 12.79 24.81
CA ILE A 465 20.66 11.79 25.88
C ILE A 465 19.34 11.91 26.65
N TYR A 466 18.57 10.80 26.74
CA TYR A 466 17.27 10.84 27.40
C TYR A 466 16.87 9.50 28.03
N THR A 467 15.87 9.54 28.90
CA THR A 467 15.24 8.37 29.50
C THR A 467 13.75 8.36 29.24
N VAL A 468 13.19 7.14 29.18
CA VAL A 468 11.77 6.89 28.99
C VAL A 468 11.23 6.20 30.24
N ASP A 469 10.54 6.93 31.12
CA ASP A 469 9.92 6.37 32.31
C ASP A 469 8.56 5.73 31.96
N VAL A 470 8.56 4.42 31.86
CA VAL A 470 7.36 3.65 31.49
C VAL A 470 6.29 3.59 32.58
N THR A 471 6.59 4.05 33.79
CA THR A 471 5.59 4.12 34.89
C THR A 471 4.71 5.35 34.77
N LYS A 472 5.16 6.36 34.00
CA LYS A 472 4.50 7.66 33.88
C LYS A 472 3.42 7.64 32.78
N PRO A 473 2.42 8.51 32.88
CA PRO A 473 1.47 8.74 31.81
C PRO A 473 2.12 9.45 30.62
N GLN A 474 1.39 9.54 29.50
CA GLN A 474 1.79 10.36 28.35
C GLN A 474 2.02 11.82 28.79
N GLY A 475 3.05 12.45 28.23
CA GLY A 475 3.48 13.82 28.55
C GLY A 475 4.52 13.91 29.69
N GLU A 476 4.70 12.83 30.45
CA GLU A 476 5.64 12.76 31.59
C GLU A 476 6.68 11.63 31.46
N LYS A 477 6.66 10.86 30.33
CA LYS A 477 7.57 9.71 30.14
C LYS A 477 9.00 10.14 29.82
N ILE A 478 9.19 11.24 29.10
CA ILE A 478 10.47 11.63 28.50
C ILE A 478 11.19 12.66 29.36
N THR A 479 12.42 12.30 29.76
CA THR A 479 13.37 13.23 30.39
C THR A 479 14.62 13.33 29.51
N ILE A 480 14.82 14.48 28.86
CA ILE A 480 16.01 14.79 28.06
C ILE A 480 17.06 15.44 28.98
N THR A 481 18.23 14.82 29.08
CA THR A 481 19.29 15.25 30.01
C THR A 481 20.24 16.26 29.36
N SER A 482 20.64 15.99 28.13
CA SER A 482 21.60 16.81 27.38
C SER A 482 21.54 16.51 25.88
N MET A 483 22.26 17.28 25.08
CA MET A 483 22.69 16.84 23.75
C MET A 483 23.70 15.69 23.88
N ALA A 484 23.93 14.94 22.81
CA ALA A 484 24.85 13.80 22.79
C ALA A 484 26.34 14.22 23.01
N ASP A 485 26.69 15.44 22.65
CA ASP A 485 28.02 16.03 22.89
C ASP A 485 28.21 16.57 24.33
N GLY A 486 27.20 16.42 25.19
CA GLY A 486 27.20 16.91 26.58
C GLY A 486 26.74 18.35 26.73
N SER A 487 26.49 19.09 25.67
CA SER A 487 25.94 20.46 25.74
C SER A 487 24.50 20.46 26.28
N PRO A 488 24.02 21.58 26.90
CA PRO A 488 22.68 21.64 27.44
C PRO A 488 21.61 21.54 26.34
N PHE A 489 20.63 20.65 26.54
CA PHE A 489 19.39 20.66 25.78
C PHE A 489 18.44 21.73 26.36
N ARG A 490 17.81 22.54 25.49
CA ARG A 490 16.94 23.64 25.89
C ARG A 490 15.58 23.52 25.19
N MET A 491 14.51 23.62 25.94
CA MET A 491 13.13 23.50 25.45
C MET A 491 12.72 24.62 24.50
N ASP A 492 13.28 25.80 24.64
CA ASP A 492 13.00 27.00 23.86
C ASP A 492 13.89 27.15 22.62
N LYS A 493 14.97 26.37 22.51
CA LYS A 493 15.89 26.41 21.36
C LYS A 493 15.28 25.68 20.16
N ILE A 494 15.54 26.21 18.96
CA ILE A 494 15.23 25.55 17.69
C ILE A 494 16.41 24.67 17.28
N TYR A 495 16.11 23.43 16.95
CA TYR A 495 17.06 22.41 16.48
C TYR A 495 16.75 22.00 15.06
N LYS A 496 17.77 21.57 14.33
CA LYS A 496 17.66 20.89 13.04
C LYS A 496 17.47 19.40 13.30
N VAL A 497 16.34 18.87 12.85
CA VAL A 497 15.97 17.46 13.08
C VAL A 497 15.88 16.73 11.76
N ALA A 498 16.67 15.68 11.61
CA ALA A 498 16.63 14.79 10.46
C ALA A 498 15.56 13.70 10.68
N LEU A 499 14.69 13.49 9.70
CA LEU A 499 13.62 12.50 9.71
C LEU A 499 13.18 12.16 8.29
N ASN A 500 12.46 11.05 8.11
CA ASN A 500 11.97 10.69 6.79
C ASN A 500 10.77 11.54 6.32
N SER A 501 10.54 11.58 5.00
CA SER A 501 9.48 12.39 4.39
C SER A 501 8.07 11.98 4.85
N TYR A 502 7.80 10.69 5.10
CA TYR A 502 6.53 10.25 5.66
C TYR A 502 6.22 10.96 6.98
N ARG A 503 7.21 10.97 7.88
CA ARG A 503 7.09 11.65 9.19
C ARG A 503 6.99 13.16 9.01
N GLY A 504 7.83 13.74 8.17
CA GLY A 504 7.86 15.20 7.91
C GLY A 504 6.58 15.75 7.29
N ASN A 505 5.82 14.92 6.58
CA ASN A 505 4.52 15.26 6.01
C ASN A 505 3.34 15.00 6.96
N GLY A 506 3.59 14.58 8.21
CA GLY A 506 2.55 14.37 9.22
C GLY A 506 2.14 12.92 9.44
N GLY A 507 2.73 11.99 8.70
CA GLY A 507 2.44 10.57 8.81
C GLY A 507 2.61 10.04 10.24
N GLY A 508 1.65 9.21 10.70
CA GLY A 508 1.61 8.68 12.07
C GLY A 508 1.28 9.72 13.15
N GLU A 509 0.98 10.96 12.77
CA GLU A 509 0.47 12.03 13.66
C GLU A 509 1.42 12.48 14.78
N LEU A 510 2.72 12.07 14.77
CA LEU A 510 3.68 12.43 15.81
C LEU A 510 4.02 13.92 15.81
N LEU A 511 4.15 14.54 14.64
CA LEU A 511 4.38 16.00 14.53
C LEU A 511 3.08 16.79 14.75
N THR A 512 1.95 16.29 14.26
CA THR A 512 0.69 17.02 14.35
C THR A 512 0.04 16.87 15.72
N LYS A 513 -0.46 15.71 16.07
CA LYS A 513 -1.08 15.47 17.40
C LYS A 513 -0.05 15.41 18.52
N GLY A 514 1.14 14.86 18.26
CA GLY A 514 2.22 14.77 19.24
C GLY A 514 2.80 16.12 19.58
N SER A 515 3.46 16.77 18.65
CA SER A 515 4.12 18.08 18.84
C SER A 515 3.17 19.28 18.75
N GLY A 516 1.91 19.07 18.33
CA GLY A 516 0.91 20.14 18.21
C GLY A 516 1.14 21.08 17.03
N ILE A 517 1.90 20.66 16.00
CA ILE A 517 2.16 21.46 14.80
C ILE A 517 0.98 21.29 13.83
N PRO A 518 0.30 22.36 13.40
CA PRO A 518 -0.74 22.27 12.40
C PRO A 518 -0.23 21.61 11.11
N GLN A 519 -1.06 20.78 10.44
CA GLN A 519 -0.69 20.06 9.22
C GLN A 519 -0.18 21.00 8.12
N GLU A 520 -0.82 22.17 7.98
CA GLU A 520 -0.47 23.21 7.01
C GLU A 520 0.89 23.86 7.25
N ASP A 521 1.39 23.84 8.49
CA ASP A 521 2.66 24.46 8.87
C ASP A 521 3.86 23.54 8.68
N LEU A 522 3.63 22.21 8.54
CA LEU A 522 4.72 21.23 8.42
C LEU A 522 5.65 21.53 7.25
N LYS A 523 5.08 21.87 6.09
CA LYS A 523 5.86 22.19 4.89
C LYS A 523 6.81 23.37 5.10
N GLY A 524 6.38 24.39 5.87
CA GLY A 524 7.20 25.56 6.20
C GLY A 524 8.37 25.28 7.14
N ARG A 525 8.33 24.13 7.85
CA ARG A 525 9.40 23.69 8.76
C ARG A 525 10.51 22.90 8.05
N ILE A 526 10.28 22.41 6.81
CA ILE A 526 11.26 21.65 6.03
C ILE A 526 12.29 22.62 5.44
N ILE A 527 13.54 22.50 5.86
CA ILE A 527 14.65 23.33 5.39
C ILE A 527 15.60 22.59 4.42
N PHE A 528 15.47 21.27 4.33
CA PHE A 528 16.24 20.45 3.41
C PHE A 528 15.45 19.18 3.06
N SER A 529 15.59 18.71 1.82
CA SER A 529 15.08 17.43 1.33
C SER A 529 16.12 16.83 0.38
N THR A 530 16.37 15.53 0.51
CA THR A 530 17.16 14.80 -0.48
C THR A 530 16.41 14.67 -1.81
N ASP A 531 17.16 14.43 -2.89
CA ASP A 531 16.65 14.18 -4.25
C ASP A 531 16.42 12.69 -4.55
N LYS A 532 16.97 11.81 -3.70
CA LYS A 532 16.81 10.36 -3.75
C LYS A 532 16.30 9.85 -2.41
N ASP A 533 15.75 8.64 -2.42
CA ASP A 533 15.28 7.97 -1.21
C ASP A 533 16.43 7.57 -0.27
N LEU A 534 16.09 7.34 1.00
CA LEU A 534 17.06 6.97 2.04
C LEU A 534 17.83 5.68 1.72
N ARG A 535 17.22 4.72 1.03
CA ARG A 535 17.88 3.47 0.64
C ARG A 535 19.04 3.73 -0.31
N PHE A 536 18.88 4.65 -1.27
CA PHE A 536 19.97 5.07 -2.16
C PHE A 536 21.16 5.62 -1.37
N TYR A 537 20.90 6.47 -0.37
CA TYR A 537 21.97 7.03 0.46
C TYR A 537 22.61 5.98 1.38
N LEU A 538 21.83 5.03 1.91
CA LEU A 538 22.34 3.89 2.68
C LEU A 538 23.29 3.02 1.85
N MET A 539 22.93 2.67 0.61
CA MET A 539 23.78 1.91 -0.29
C MET A 539 25.12 2.61 -0.51
N ASN A 540 25.08 3.90 -0.88
CA ASN A 540 26.28 4.68 -1.16
C ASN A 540 27.17 4.87 0.10
N TYR A 541 26.53 5.06 1.26
CA TYR A 541 27.25 5.23 2.52
C TYR A 541 28.02 3.96 2.89
N ILE A 542 27.39 2.80 2.81
CA ILE A 542 28.01 1.51 3.10
C ILE A 542 29.10 1.20 2.07
N GLU A 543 28.84 1.44 0.77
CA GLU A 543 29.83 1.24 -0.31
C GLU A 543 31.07 2.12 -0.09
N LYS A 544 30.90 3.38 0.30
CA LYS A 544 31.98 4.31 0.61
C LYS A 544 32.79 3.89 1.86
N LYS A 545 32.13 3.37 2.90
CA LYS A 545 32.80 2.93 4.15
C LYS A 545 33.48 1.57 3.98
N GLY A 546 33.01 0.72 3.08
CA GLY A 546 33.53 -0.62 2.80
C GLY A 546 33.28 -1.61 3.94
N THR A 547 34.05 -1.50 5.04
CA THR A 547 33.85 -2.34 6.23
C THR A 547 33.31 -1.50 7.38
N MET A 548 32.23 -1.98 8.02
CA MET A 548 31.57 -1.29 9.12
C MET A 548 31.37 -2.22 10.33
N ASN A 549 31.38 -1.61 11.51
CA ASN A 549 31.03 -2.24 12.77
C ASN A 549 29.82 -1.50 13.38
N PRO A 550 28.59 -1.77 12.91
CA PRO A 550 27.41 -1.11 13.45
C PRO A 550 27.25 -1.43 14.93
N LYS A 551 27.03 -0.39 15.74
CA LYS A 551 26.86 -0.51 17.20
C LYS A 551 25.69 0.36 17.67
N ALA A 552 25.06 -0.07 18.77
CA ALA A 552 24.12 0.78 19.49
C ALA A 552 24.84 1.99 20.09
N LEU A 553 24.26 3.18 19.91
CA LEU A 553 24.79 4.46 20.43
C LEU A 553 24.51 4.64 21.92
N ASN A 554 23.53 3.90 22.46
CA ASN A 554 23.12 3.92 23.88
C ASN A 554 22.80 5.33 24.42
N GLN A 555 22.18 6.16 23.60
CA GLN A 555 21.83 7.54 23.95
C GLN A 555 20.50 7.65 24.72
N TRP A 556 19.77 6.54 24.85
CA TRP A 556 18.53 6.50 25.61
C TRP A 556 18.30 5.15 26.28
N LYS A 557 17.36 5.08 27.23
CA LYS A 557 16.95 3.83 27.86
C LYS A 557 15.57 3.93 28.49
N PHE A 558 14.92 2.77 28.65
CA PHE A 558 13.71 2.63 29.47
C PHE A 558 14.05 2.60 30.96
N VAL A 559 13.26 3.29 31.77
CA VAL A 559 13.39 3.27 33.24
C VAL A 559 12.03 3.04 33.90
N PRO A 560 11.97 2.50 35.14
CA PRO A 560 13.09 1.99 35.93
C PRO A 560 13.62 0.65 35.45
N GLU A 561 14.93 0.51 35.27
CA GLU A 561 15.57 -0.68 34.68
C GLU A 561 15.20 -1.97 35.43
N LYS A 562 15.01 -1.94 36.74
CA LYS A 562 14.56 -3.09 37.53
C LYS A 562 13.20 -3.66 37.11
N TRP A 563 12.36 -2.87 36.39
CA TRP A 563 11.09 -3.33 35.78
C TRP A 563 11.23 -3.62 34.30
N THR A 564 11.91 -2.70 33.59
CA THR A 564 11.93 -2.75 32.12
C THR A 564 12.81 -3.85 31.57
N VAL A 565 13.94 -4.19 32.21
CA VAL A 565 14.84 -5.26 31.73
C VAL A 565 14.16 -6.63 31.79
N PRO A 566 13.58 -7.08 32.91
CA PRO A 566 12.84 -8.35 32.93
C PRO A 566 11.61 -8.36 32.03
N ALA A 567 10.90 -7.21 31.90
CA ALA A 567 9.75 -7.10 31.03
C ALA A 567 10.15 -7.21 29.56
N ALA A 568 11.23 -6.56 29.13
CA ALA A 568 11.78 -6.67 27.78
C ALA A 568 12.12 -8.11 27.38
N GLN A 569 12.72 -8.88 28.32
CA GLN A 569 13.03 -10.30 28.10
C GLN A 569 11.75 -11.12 27.89
N ARG A 570 10.73 -10.93 28.73
CA ARG A 570 9.42 -11.62 28.56
C ARG A 570 8.75 -11.26 27.24
N ASP A 571 8.72 -9.97 26.93
CA ASP A 571 8.05 -9.45 25.73
C ASP A 571 8.78 -9.88 24.46
N SER A 572 10.12 -9.98 24.47
CA SER A 572 10.91 -10.52 23.37
C SER A 572 10.55 -11.97 23.08
N VAL A 573 10.47 -12.80 24.11
CA VAL A 573 10.03 -14.20 23.97
C VAL A 573 8.59 -14.27 23.46
N TYR A 574 7.71 -13.38 23.95
CA TYR A 574 6.31 -13.35 23.55
C TYR A 574 6.13 -12.94 22.07
N LEU A 575 6.93 -11.97 21.57
CA LEU A 575 6.87 -11.48 20.18
C LEU A 575 7.51 -12.45 19.17
N PHE A 576 8.67 -13.02 19.52
CA PHE A 576 9.56 -13.69 18.55
C PHE A 576 9.64 -15.21 18.75
N ARG A 577 8.76 -15.79 19.59
CA ARG A 577 8.64 -17.25 19.63
C ARG A 577 8.24 -17.75 18.23
N SER A 578 9.12 -18.54 17.62
CA SER A 578 8.72 -19.41 16.52
C SER A 578 7.63 -20.33 17.03
N VAL A 579 6.46 -20.30 16.40
CA VAL A 579 5.45 -21.36 16.57
C VAL A 579 6.13 -22.65 16.07
N GLN A 580 6.44 -23.56 17.00
CA GLN A 580 6.93 -24.91 16.67
C GLN A 580 5.82 -25.72 16.04
#